data_63a140d9c5dd726cfc023dc3d2571d2f
#
_entry.id   63a140d9c5dd726cfc023dc3d2571d2f
#
_cell.length_a   1.000
_cell.length_b   1.000
_cell.length_c   1.000
_cell.angle_alpha   90.00
_cell.angle_beta   90.00
_cell.angle_gamma   90.00
#
_symmetry.space_group_name_H-M   'P 1'
#
loop_
_entity.id
_entity.type
_entity.pdbx_description
1 polymer ?
#
loop_
_entity_poly.entity_id
_entity_poly.type
_entity_poly.pdbx_seq_one_letter_code
_entity_poly.pdbx_strand_id
1 'polypeptide(L)'
;MKEKRHFKIRYIIFGFLIVVLFSSIVFMYFGGFSTGEVANIDEFKECAQPVENLSIPKDKKIIALGEATHGNSEFQQLKLDVFKKMVEDYDVRAFVIEGDYGGCEQVNQYIHGGEGTAQEAAAAIGFVIYQTDEMAELISYMREYNKSALEGEDIRFYGFDMQRISYNFQFLLEGCMEFKIDTTSLEEFVEGDNLNPSYDFSTQVEVLSQVKSELRNSGASDKTIHYADMLLQYCELHSISTSDGSVLRDTFMAENVKWILQQEELNGHERIFVTGHNSHVAKWGSYDSMGKILSNEAENGYYVIGTDFYRTRCNMPVRSSVKRTYQVFYSHNPLAKAAKLAGYDICWLDFAKVPENSELGRQISEYTYMGNLGEGYSIIMRILPPSYRIFQPPAVLYDSMIFVSEAVPTKIVSEK
;
A
#
# COMPACT_ATOMS: atom_id res chain seq x y z
N MET A 1 -24.36 -59.24 10.25
CA MET A 1 -23.33 -58.87 11.25
C MET A 1 -22.14 -58.13 10.65
N LYS A 2 -21.62 -58.48 9.46
CA LYS A 2 -20.49 -57.78 8.78
C LYS A 2 -20.81 -56.31 8.41
N GLU A 3 -21.97 -55.98 7.87
CA GLU A 3 -22.34 -54.63 7.46
C GLU A 3 -22.38 -53.63 8.63
N LYS A 4 -22.95 -54.00 9.77
CA LYS A 4 -22.99 -53.14 10.98
C LYS A 4 -21.58 -52.85 11.53
N ARG A 5 -20.59 -53.73 11.29
CA ARG A 5 -19.22 -53.55 11.72
C ARG A 5 -18.46 -52.57 10.80
N HIS A 6 -18.70 -52.63 9.47
CA HIS A 6 -18.13 -51.67 8.51
C HIS A 6 -18.70 -50.28 8.69
N PHE A 7 -19.98 -50.15 9.03
CA PHE A 7 -20.65 -48.87 9.31
C PHE A 7 -20.01 -48.22 10.56
N LYS A 8 -19.81 -48.95 11.64
CA LYS A 8 -19.19 -48.41 12.85
C LYS A 8 -17.73 -48.01 12.61
N ILE A 9 -16.96 -48.76 11.83
CA ILE A 9 -15.56 -48.40 11.49
C ILE A 9 -15.50 -47.10 10.70
N ARG A 10 -16.40 -46.88 9.74
CA ARG A 10 -16.48 -45.63 8.98
C ARG A 10 -16.71 -44.41 9.87
N TYR A 11 -17.60 -44.50 10.87
CA TYR A 11 -17.81 -43.39 11.81
C TYR A 11 -16.63 -43.16 12.73
N ILE A 12 -15.93 -44.19 13.15
CA ILE A 12 -14.71 -44.06 13.94
C ILE A 12 -13.61 -43.37 13.13
N ILE A 13 -13.41 -43.79 11.88
CA ILE A 13 -12.43 -43.15 10.98
C ILE A 13 -12.82 -41.69 10.72
N PHE A 14 -14.10 -41.41 10.45
CA PHE A 14 -14.58 -40.05 10.21
C PHE A 14 -14.41 -39.16 11.45
N GLY A 15 -14.73 -39.68 12.64
CA GLY A 15 -14.52 -38.98 13.90
C GLY A 15 -13.03 -38.73 14.16
N PHE A 16 -12.15 -39.69 13.88
CA PHE A 16 -10.70 -39.50 13.98
C PHE A 16 -10.19 -38.41 13.01
N LEU A 17 -10.65 -38.41 11.76
CA LEU A 17 -10.29 -37.38 10.77
C LEU A 17 -10.75 -35.98 11.21
N ILE A 18 -11.94 -35.86 11.81
CA ILE A 18 -12.41 -34.61 12.38
C ILE A 18 -11.50 -34.13 13.52
N VAL A 19 -11.11 -35.03 14.43
CA VAL A 19 -10.22 -34.69 15.54
C VAL A 19 -8.85 -34.26 15.02
N VAL A 20 -8.27 -34.97 14.04
CA VAL A 20 -6.99 -34.63 13.42
C VAL A 20 -7.09 -33.25 12.73
N LEU A 21 -8.15 -33.02 11.97
CA LEU A 21 -8.38 -31.73 11.29
C LEU A 21 -8.51 -30.60 12.32
N PHE A 22 -9.32 -30.80 13.37
CA PHE A 22 -9.49 -29.80 14.43
C PHE A 22 -8.18 -29.54 15.18
N SER A 23 -7.41 -30.58 15.51
CA SER A 23 -6.11 -30.43 16.15
C SER A 23 -5.10 -29.72 15.25
N SER A 24 -5.14 -29.98 13.94
CA SER A 24 -4.31 -29.28 12.97
C SER A 24 -4.69 -27.80 12.85
N ILE A 25 -5.99 -27.48 12.86
CA ILE A 25 -6.49 -26.11 12.86
C ILE A 25 -6.06 -25.37 14.14
N VAL A 26 -6.22 -25.99 15.31
CA VAL A 26 -5.78 -25.42 16.59
C VAL A 26 -4.27 -25.21 16.60
N PHE A 27 -3.50 -26.18 16.13
CA PHE A 27 -2.05 -26.08 16.00
C PHE A 27 -1.64 -24.90 15.08
N MET A 28 -2.28 -24.79 13.92
CA MET A 28 -2.04 -23.66 13.00
C MET A 28 -2.50 -22.33 13.59
N TYR A 29 -3.57 -22.31 14.37
CA TYR A 29 -4.06 -21.11 15.07
C TYR A 29 -3.00 -20.54 16.02
N PHE A 30 -2.28 -21.40 16.74
CA PHE A 30 -1.17 -20.99 17.61
C PHE A 30 0.17 -20.79 16.85
N GLY A 31 0.15 -20.78 15.53
CA GLY A 31 1.29 -20.42 14.67
C GLY A 31 2.04 -21.57 14.05
N GLY A 32 1.57 -22.80 14.25
CA GLY A 32 2.17 -23.99 13.64
C GLY A 32 3.62 -24.23 14.07
N PHE A 33 4.42 -24.75 13.15
CA PHE A 33 5.83 -25.06 13.41
C PHE A 33 6.73 -23.84 13.58
N SER A 34 6.31 -22.63 13.13
CA SER A 34 7.11 -21.41 13.18
C SER A 34 7.03 -20.63 14.50
N THR A 35 6.17 -21.03 15.45
CA THR A 35 5.94 -20.27 16.69
C THR A 35 7.15 -20.13 17.61
N GLY A 36 8.13 -21.01 17.47
CA GLY A 36 9.33 -21.05 18.31
C GLY A 36 10.52 -20.26 17.75
N GLU A 37 10.55 -20.03 16.45
CA GLU A 37 11.73 -19.46 15.81
C GLU A 37 11.91 -18.00 16.19
N VAL A 38 13.17 -17.62 16.42
CA VAL A 38 13.62 -16.27 16.66
C VAL A 38 14.96 -16.08 15.96
N ALA A 39 15.15 -14.95 15.30
CA ALA A 39 16.43 -14.62 14.69
C ALA A 39 17.51 -14.39 15.78
N ASN A 40 18.78 -14.51 15.41
CA ASN A 40 19.89 -14.28 16.32
C ASN A 40 19.80 -12.87 16.93
N ILE A 41 19.47 -12.83 18.24
CA ILE A 41 19.17 -11.56 18.94
C ILE A 41 20.43 -10.70 19.07
N ASP A 42 21.61 -11.28 19.28
CA ASP A 42 22.83 -10.54 19.50
C ASP A 42 23.30 -9.92 18.17
N GLU A 43 23.33 -10.67 17.09
CA GLU A 43 23.60 -10.14 15.74
C GLU A 43 22.53 -9.13 15.30
N PHE A 44 21.26 -9.36 15.65
CA PHE A 44 20.18 -8.42 15.38
C PHE A 44 20.41 -7.08 16.07
N LYS A 45 20.83 -7.06 17.36
CA LYS A 45 21.16 -5.84 18.11
C LYS A 45 22.36 -5.09 17.54
N GLU A 46 23.33 -5.80 16.97
CA GLU A 46 24.49 -5.17 16.33
C GLU A 46 24.13 -4.47 15.02
N CYS A 47 23.15 -4.99 14.27
CA CYS A 47 22.77 -4.48 12.95
C CYS A 47 21.55 -3.54 12.98
N ALA A 48 20.60 -3.76 13.89
CA ALA A 48 19.37 -2.96 13.98
C ALA A 48 19.67 -1.54 14.52
N GLN A 49 18.96 -0.56 13.95
CA GLN A 49 19.10 0.85 14.29
C GLN A 49 17.73 1.49 14.59
N PRO A 50 17.67 2.60 15.34
CA PRO A 50 16.49 3.45 15.37
C PRO A 50 16.12 3.95 13.96
N VAL A 51 14.83 4.22 13.71
CA VAL A 51 14.34 4.68 12.40
C VAL A 51 14.97 6.03 12.00
N GLU A 52 15.31 6.87 12.96
CA GLU A 52 15.99 8.15 12.74
C GLU A 52 17.36 8.00 12.06
N ASN A 53 17.98 6.81 12.18
CA ASN A 53 19.25 6.48 11.54
C ASN A 53 19.08 5.81 10.17
N LEU A 54 17.85 5.68 9.68
CA LEU A 54 17.55 5.12 8.37
C LEU A 54 18.36 5.84 7.28
N SER A 55 19.03 5.07 6.43
CA SER A 55 19.83 5.59 5.33
C SER A 55 19.59 4.79 4.06
N ILE A 56 19.53 5.48 2.93
CA ILE A 56 19.23 4.93 1.62
C ILE A 56 20.39 5.26 0.67
N PRO A 57 20.76 4.34 -0.23
CA PRO A 57 21.75 4.63 -1.27
C PRO A 57 21.33 5.82 -2.14
N LYS A 58 22.27 6.71 -2.46
CA LYS A 58 21.98 7.98 -3.14
C LYS A 58 21.59 7.84 -4.61
N ASP A 59 21.81 6.68 -5.21
CA ASP A 59 21.44 6.35 -6.59
C ASP A 59 19.96 5.95 -6.76
N LYS A 60 19.21 5.86 -5.66
CA LYS A 60 17.80 5.47 -5.69
C LYS A 60 16.88 6.64 -6.04
N LYS A 61 15.99 6.41 -7.00
CA LYS A 61 15.02 7.40 -7.51
C LYS A 61 13.61 7.18 -6.93
N ILE A 62 13.19 5.93 -6.77
CA ILE A 62 11.90 5.53 -6.20
C ILE A 62 12.19 4.86 -4.87
N ILE A 63 11.79 5.51 -3.78
CA ILE A 63 11.99 5.01 -2.42
C ILE A 63 10.61 4.61 -1.89
N ALA A 64 10.40 3.31 -1.70
CA ALA A 64 9.11 2.77 -1.30
C ALA A 64 9.11 2.35 0.18
N LEU A 65 8.08 2.76 0.92
CA LEU A 65 7.76 2.28 2.25
C LEU A 65 6.48 1.44 2.19
N GLY A 66 6.62 0.16 2.49
CA GLY A 66 5.48 -0.75 2.60
C GLY A 66 4.80 -0.67 3.96
N GLU A 67 3.51 -0.99 4.02
CA GLU A 67 2.80 -1.21 5.28
C GLU A 67 2.29 -2.65 5.38
N ALA A 68 2.53 -3.28 6.53
CA ALA A 68 2.11 -4.66 6.81
C ALA A 68 0.60 -4.79 7.05
N THR A 69 -0.07 -3.68 7.36
CA THR A 69 -1.50 -3.57 7.61
C THR A 69 -1.96 -2.12 7.55
N HIS A 70 -3.12 -1.88 6.97
CA HIS A 70 -3.73 -0.54 6.87
C HIS A 70 -4.36 -0.02 8.18
N GLY A 71 -4.55 -0.87 9.18
CA GLY A 71 -5.39 -0.56 10.34
C GLY A 71 -4.64 -0.21 11.63
N ASN A 72 -3.38 0.22 11.55
CA ASN A 72 -2.55 0.52 12.72
C ASN A 72 -1.97 1.94 12.70
N SER A 73 -1.93 2.55 13.87
CA SER A 73 -1.42 3.91 14.09
C SER A 73 0.06 4.03 13.76
N GLU A 74 0.89 3.09 14.20
CA GLU A 74 2.35 3.14 14.01
C GLU A 74 2.73 3.11 12.51
N PHE A 75 2.04 2.30 11.69
CA PHE A 75 2.32 2.26 10.25
C PHE A 75 1.86 3.53 9.54
N GLN A 76 0.80 4.19 10.01
CA GLN A 76 0.41 5.51 9.50
C GLN A 76 1.42 6.58 9.94
N GLN A 77 1.89 6.55 11.19
CA GLN A 77 2.89 7.49 11.70
C GLN A 77 4.25 7.33 11.00
N LEU A 78 4.67 6.10 10.70
CA LEU A 78 5.92 5.83 9.98
C LEU A 78 5.97 6.49 8.59
N LYS A 79 4.81 6.71 7.93
CA LYS A 79 4.77 7.47 6.67
C LYS A 79 5.29 8.90 6.86
N LEU A 80 4.86 9.56 7.94
CA LEU A 80 5.32 10.91 8.28
C LEU A 80 6.80 10.92 8.68
N ASP A 81 7.20 10.01 9.59
CA ASP A 81 8.55 10.02 10.15
C ASP A 81 9.61 9.73 9.09
N VAL A 82 9.35 8.71 8.22
CA VAL A 82 10.26 8.39 7.11
C VAL A 82 10.22 9.49 6.05
N PHE A 83 9.04 10.04 5.72
CA PHE A 83 8.93 11.11 4.72
C PHE A 83 9.68 12.38 5.13
N LYS A 84 9.59 12.82 6.39
CA LYS A 84 10.38 13.94 6.90
C LYS A 84 11.86 13.73 6.62
N LYS A 85 12.37 12.53 6.90
CA LYS A 85 13.75 12.19 6.63
C LYS A 85 14.09 12.19 5.13
N MET A 86 13.16 11.76 4.27
CA MET A 86 13.34 11.83 2.82
C MET A 86 13.40 13.28 2.32
N VAL A 87 12.61 14.16 2.89
CA VAL A 87 12.64 15.61 2.58
C VAL A 87 13.97 16.25 3.02
N GLU A 88 14.42 15.94 4.25
CA GLU A 88 15.59 16.56 4.87
C GLU A 88 16.92 16.06 4.28
N ASP A 89 17.06 14.73 4.10
CA ASP A 89 18.35 14.10 3.78
C ASP A 89 18.51 13.73 2.29
N TYR A 90 17.40 13.63 1.54
CA TYR A 90 17.39 13.06 0.18
C TYR A 90 16.77 13.96 -0.88
N ASP A 91 16.38 15.17 -0.51
CA ASP A 91 15.78 16.15 -1.43
C ASP A 91 14.51 15.64 -2.12
N VAL A 92 13.71 14.82 -1.43
CA VAL A 92 12.42 14.35 -1.92
C VAL A 92 11.38 15.43 -1.71
N ARG A 93 10.61 15.73 -2.78
CA ARG A 93 9.51 16.71 -2.72
C ARG A 93 8.16 16.11 -3.11
N ALA A 94 8.12 14.84 -3.48
CA ALA A 94 6.89 14.13 -3.82
C ALA A 94 6.58 13.01 -2.82
N PHE A 95 5.40 13.09 -2.20
CA PHE A 95 4.78 12.01 -1.45
C PHE A 95 3.73 11.34 -2.33
N VAL A 96 3.89 10.04 -2.58
CA VAL A 96 3.11 9.27 -3.55
C VAL A 96 2.46 8.09 -2.83
N ILE A 97 1.12 8.03 -2.80
CA ILE A 97 0.39 7.08 -1.95
C ILE A 97 -0.54 6.16 -2.76
N GLU A 98 -0.80 4.94 -2.24
CA GLU A 98 -1.88 4.06 -2.71
C GLU A 98 -3.25 4.71 -2.45
N GLY A 99 -3.53 5.77 -3.17
CA GLY A 99 -4.73 6.60 -3.06
C GLY A 99 -5.23 7.00 -4.44
N ASP A 100 -6.50 7.43 -4.51
CA ASP A 100 -7.08 7.89 -5.76
C ASP A 100 -6.33 9.12 -6.29
N TYR A 101 -5.95 9.10 -7.57
CA TYR A 101 -5.17 10.18 -8.17
C TYR A 101 -5.88 11.55 -8.06
N GLY A 102 -7.15 11.62 -8.47
CA GLY A 102 -7.94 12.86 -8.38
C GLY A 102 -8.20 13.27 -6.93
N GLY A 103 -8.47 12.32 -6.03
CA GLY A 103 -8.63 12.59 -4.61
C GLY A 103 -7.35 13.13 -3.97
N CYS A 104 -6.19 12.63 -4.36
CA CYS A 104 -4.90 13.13 -3.91
C CYS A 104 -4.58 14.52 -4.47
N GLU A 105 -5.14 14.90 -5.62
CA GLU A 105 -5.05 16.28 -6.09
C GLU A 105 -5.80 17.27 -5.18
N GLN A 106 -6.93 16.88 -4.59
CA GLN A 106 -7.59 17.70 -3.55
C GLN A 106 -6.67 17.91 -2.35
N VAL A 107 -5.91 16.88 -1.94
CA VAL A 107 -4.88 17.01 -0.90
C VAL A 107 -3.79 17.97 -1.35
N ASN A 108 -3.32 17.81 -2.58
CA ASN A 108 -2.29 18.68 -3.16
C ASN A 108 -2.71 20.14 -3.19
N GLN A 109 -3.94 20.45 -3.59
CA GLN A 109 -4.49 21.81 -3.52
C GLN A 109 -4.55 22.34 -2.08
N TYR A 110 -4.97 21.50 -1.13
CA TYR A 110 -5.01 21.90 0.28
C TYR A 110 -3.63 22.26 0.83
N ILE A 111 -2.59 21.45 0.58
CA ILE A 111 -1.23 21.73 1.07
C ILE A 111 -0.58 22.95 0.42
N HIS A 112 -1.11 23.42 -0.73
CA HIS A 112 -0.72 24.65 -1.42
C HIS A 112 -1.62 25.87 -1.08
N GLY A 113 -2.34 25.81 0.02
CA GLY A 113 -3.10 26.94 0.54
C GLY A 113 -4.60 26.91 0.25
N GLY A 114 -5.12 25.84 -0.37
CA GLY A 114 -6.55 25.61 -0.58
C GLY A 114 -7.35 25.63 0.72
N GLU A 115 -8.66 25.86 0.62
CA GLU A 115 -9.59 25.87 1.76
C GLU A 115 -9.79 24.48 2.36
N GLY A 116 -10.39 24.42 3.56
CA GLY A 116 -10.74 23.19 4.26
C GLY A 116 -9.80 22.85 5.41
N THR A 117 -9.86 21.58 5.84
CA THR A 117 -9.09 21.02 6.95
C THR A 117 -8.24 19.85 6.48
N ALA A 118 -7.21 19.50 7.25
CA ALA A 118 -6.38 18.31 6.94
C ALA A 118 -7.19 17.00 7.00
N GLN A 119 -8.23 16.93 7.84
CA GLN A 119 -9.12 15.78 7.91
C GLN A 119 -9.99 15.64 6.65
N GLU A 120 -10.51 16.75 6.11
CA GLU A 120 -11.25 16.76 4.84
C GLU A 120 -10.33 16.37 3.68
N ALA A 121 -9.11 16.88 3.66
CA ALA A 121 -8.10 16.50 2.67
C ALA A 121 -7.75 14.98 2.79
N ALA A 122 -7.56 14.45 4.00
CA ALA A 122 -7.35 13.02 4.22
C ALA A 122 -8.52 12.16 3.73
N ALA A 123 -9.76 12.64 3.90
CA ALA A 123 -10.95 11.95 3.39
C ALA A 123 -11.03 11.95 1.85
N ALA A 124 -10.51 13.01 1.20
CA ALA A 124 -10.49 13.14 -0.25
C ALA A 124 -9.59 12.09 -0.94
N ILE A 125 -8.58 11.51 -0.25
CA ILE A 125 -7.73 10.43 -0.79
C ILE A 125 -8.57 9.25 -1.32
N GLY A 126 -9.79 9.08 -0.82
CA GLY A 126 -10.78 8.17 -1.38
C GLY A 126 -10.92 6.83 -0.65
N PHE A 127 -10.02 6.50 0.29
CA PHE A 127 -10.07 5.27 1.07
C PHE A 127 -10.22 5.55 2.55
N VAL A 128 -11.14 4.83 3.21
CA VAL A 128 -11.45 4.99 4.64
C VAL A 128 -10.22 4.80 5.53
N ILE A 129 -9.29 3.95 5.12
CA ILE A 129 -8.04 3.68 5.83
C ILE A 129 -7.15 4.92 6.04
N TYR A 130 -7.34 5.96 5.25
CA TYR A 130 -6.59 7.22 5.35
C TYR A 130 -7.35 8.32 6.11
N GLN A 131 -8.61 8.09 6.51
CA GLN A 131 -9.39 9.04 7.31
C GLN A 131 -9.00 8.96 8.79
N THR A 132 -7.74 9.23 9.08
CA THR A 132 -7.12 9.08 10.40
C THR A 132 -6.46 10.37 10.86
N ASP A 133 -6.28 10.51 12.19
CA ASP A 133 -5.58 11.67 12.75
C ASP A 133 -4.09 11.69 12.31
N GLU A 134 -3.45 10.52 12.14
CA GLU A 134 -2.07 10.39 11.68
C GLU A 134 -1.90 10.88 10.22
N MET A 135 -2.84 10.57 9.33
CA MET A 135 -2.81 11.08 7.96
C MET A 135 -3.06 12.60 7.92
N ALA A 136 -3.97 13.10 8.74
CA ALA A 136 -4.20 14.53 8.87
C ALA A 136 -2.95 15.27 9.42
N GLU A 137 -2.17 14.65 10.32
CA GLU A 137 -0.90 15.19 10.80
C GLU A 137 0.14 15.26 9.68
N LEU A 138 0.29 14.19 8.88
CA LEU A 138 1.16 14.17 7.70
C LEU A 138 0.80 15.30 6.71
N ILE A 139 -0.47 15.46 6.38
CA ILE A 139 -0.96 16.51 5.47
C ILE A 139 -0.73 17.90 6.07
N SER A 140 -0.93 18.06 7.37
CA SER A 140 -0.66 19.33 8.08
C SER A 140 0.82 19.69 8.05
N TYR A 141 1.72 18.71 8.22
CA TYR A 141 3.16 18.91 8.08
C TYR A 141 3.52 19.43 6.68
N MET A 142 2.99 18.82 5.63
CA MET A 142 3.26 19.24 4.25
C MET A 142 2.76 20.68 4.00
N ARG A 143 1.55 21.01 4.46
CA ARG A 143 0.99 22.36 4.36
C ARG A 143 1.87 23.38 5.08
N GLU A 144 2.35 23.06 6.27
CA GLU A 144 3.22 23.97 7.03
C GLU A 144 4.58 24.16 6.35
N TYR A 145 5.16 23.07 5.82
CA TYR A 145 6.39 23.13 5.02
C TYR A 145 6.23 24.05 3.82
N ASN A 146 5.16 23.90 3.04
CA ASN A 146 4.91 24.66 1.82
C ASN A 146 4.71 26.16 2.05
N LYS A 147 4.27 26.59 3.25
CA LYS A 147 4.17 28.03 3.57
C LYS A 147 5.50 28.77 3.53
N SER A 148 6.59 28.07 3.76
CA SER A 148 7.95 28.64 3.82
C SER A 148 8.89 28.08 2.76
N ALA A 149 8.41 27.19 1.91
CA ALA A 149 9.19 26.61 0.83
C ALA A 149 9.60 27.69 -0.18
N LEU A 150 10.81 27.59 -0.72
CA LEU A 150 11.25 28.40 -1.85
C LEU A 150 10.50 27.96 -3.11
N GLU A 151 10.48 28.82 -4.12
CA GLU A 151 9.88 28.50 -5.42
C GLU A 151 10.50 27.21 -6.01
N GLY A 152 9.67 26.23 -6.32
CA GLY A 152 10.07 24.92 -6.81
C GLY A 152 10.44 23.89 -5.74
N GLU A 153 10.57 24.29 -4.46
CA GLU A 153 10.95 23.41 -3.35
C GLU A 153 9.74 22.95 -2.52
N ASP A 154 8.53 23.22 -2.98
CA ASP A 154 7.28 22.81 -2.35
C ASP A 154 7.08 21.28 -2.42
N ILE A 155 6.49 20.73 -1.36
CA ILE A 155 6.09 19.33 -1.31
C ILE A 155 4.80 19.15 -2.12
N ARG A 156 4.77 18.09 -2.94
CA ARG A 156 3.61 17.68 -3.75
C ARG A 156 3.06 16.35 -3.27
N PHE A 157 1.75 16.20 -3.34
CA PHE A 157 1.03 14.99 -2.93
C PHE A 157 0.36 14.35 -4.14
N TYR A 158 0.65 13.06 -4.37
CA TYR A 158 0.13 12.30 -5.50
C TYR A 158 -0.52 10.99 -5.04
N GLY A 159 -1.58 10.58 -5.75
CA GLY A 159 -2.09 9.21 -5.73
C GLY A 159 -1.64 8.44 -6.96
N PHE A 160 -1.49 7.13 -6.85
CA PHE A 160 -1.18 6.30 -8.01
C PHE A 160 -2.29 5.29 -8.35
N ASP A 161 -3.41 5.31 -7.64
CA ASP A 161 -4.52 4.38 -7.85
C ASP A 161 -5.65 5.01 -8.68
N MET A 162 -6.35 4.18 -9.45
CA MET A 162 -7.40 4.58 -10.38
C MET A 162 -8.78 4.02 -10.00
N GLN A 163 -8.99 3.55 -8.78
CA GLN A 163 -10.22 2.85 -8.39
C GLN A 163 -11.44 3.77 -8.15
N ARG A 164 -11.29 5.09 -8.32
CA ARG A 164 -12.35 6.07 -8.12
C ARG A 164 -12.48 7.00 -9.32
N ILE A 165 -13.70 7.52 -9.57
CA ILE A 165 -13.94 8.37 -10.73
C ILE A 165 -14.22 9.83 -10.37
N SER A 166 -14.84 10.10 -9.21
CA SER A 166 -15.47 11.39 -8.91
C SER A 166 -14.54 12.59 -9.11
N TYR A 167 -13.38 12.61 -8.44
CA TYR A 167 -12.44 13.72 -8.55
C TYR A 167 -11.68 13.73 -9.89
N ASN A 168 -11.31 12.54 -10.41
CA ASN A 168 -10.69 12.47 -11.73
C ASN A 168 -11.62 13.02 -12.81
N PHE A 169 -12.91 12.74 -12.73
CA PHE A 169 -13.93 13.26 -13.63
C PHE A 169 -14.12 14.77 -13.45
N GLN A 170 -14.22 15.26 -12.22
CA GLN A 170 -14.33 16.68 -11.92
C GLN A 170 -13.18 17.46 -12.55
N PHE A 171 -11.93 17.05 -12.29
CA PHE A 171 -10.75 17.75 -12.82
C PHE A 171 -10.64 17.63 -14.34
N LEU A 172 -11.09 16.53 -14.93
CA LEU A 172 -11.17 16.41 -16.39
C LEU A 172 -12.16 17.43 -16.97
N LEU A 173 -13.36 17.57 -16.38
CA LEU A 173 -14.34 18.59 -16.80
C LEU A 173 -13.81 20.00 -16.65
N GLU A 174 -13.16 20.32 -15.54
CA GLU A 174 -12.53 21.63 -15.32
C GLU A 174 -11.50 21.94 -16.42
N GLY A 175 -10.65 20.97 -16.77
CA GLY A 175 -9.71 21.09 -17.87
C GLY A 175 -10.40 21.28 -19.23
N CYS A 176 -11.46 20.53 -19.51
CA CYS A 176 -12.24 20.71 -20.75
C CYS A 176 -12.84 22.12 -20.84
N MET A 177 -13.38 22.66 -19.74
CA MET A 177 -13.92 24.01 -19.70
C MET A 177 -12.85 25.09 -19.96
N GLU A 178 -11.65 24.93 -19.36
CA GLU A 178 -10.52 25.84 -19.58
C GLU A 178 -10.15 25.93 -21.06
N PHE A 179 -10.09 24.80 -21.75
CA PHE A 179 -9.72 24.69 -23.15
C PHE A 179 -10.92 24.77 -24.11
N LYS A 180 -12.14 25.02 -23.61
CA LYS A 180 -13.39 25.16 -24.38
C LYS A 180 -13.71 23.92 -25.24
N ILE A 181 -13.44 22.75 -24.69
CA ILE A 181 -13.79 21.46 -25.28
C ILE A 181 -15.25 21.17 -24.95
N ASP A 182 -16.00 20.58 -25.90
CA ASP A 182 -17.39 20.19 -25.67
C ASP A 182 -17.46 19.06 -24.64
N THR A 183 -18.19 19.29 -23.56
CA THR A 183 -18.36 18.34 -22.44
C THR A 183 -19.65 17.56 -22.49
N THR A 184 -20.50 17.77 -23.51
CA THR A 184 -21.85 17.17 -23.57
C THR A 184 -21.82 15.65 -23.42
N SER A 185 -20.91 14.97 -24.11
CA SER A 185 -20.74 13.51 -23.99
C SER A 185 -20.16 13.08 -22.66
N LEU A 186 -19.36 13.93 -21.98
CA LEU A 186 -18.81 13.66 -20.65
C LEU A 186 -19.84 13.86 -19.54
N GLU A 187 -20.73 14.85 -19.63
CA GLU A 187 -21.74 15.11 -18.61
C GLU A 187 -22.71 13.94 -18.44
N GLU A 188 -22.94 13.18 -19.51
CA GLU A 188 -23.74 11.96 -19.49
C GLU A 188 -22.95 10.70 -19.07
N PHE A 189 -21.61 10.80 -18.98
CA PHE A 189 -20.70 9.68 -18.73
C PHE A 189 -20.77 9.13 -17.31
N VAL A 190 -21.03 10.02 -16.32
CA VAL A 190 -21.06 9.70 -14.89
C VAL A 190 -22.45 9.96 -14.33
N GLU A 191 -22.95 9.00 -13.55
CA GLU A 191 -24.18 9.09 -12.75
C GLU A 191 -23.83 8.94 -11.27
N GLY A 192 -23.78 10.07 -10.54
CA GLY A 192 -23.28 10.11 -9.16
C GLY A 192 -21.79 9.75 -9.11
N ASP A 193 -21.44 8.75 -8.29
CA ASP A 193 -20.05 8.25 -8.15
C ASP A 193 -19.76 7.02 -9.04
N ASN A 194 -20.61 6.75 -10.05
CA ASN A 194 -20.49 5.57 -10.89
C ASN A 194 -20.54 5.95 -12.37
N LEU A 195 -20.00 5.07 -13.21
CA LEU A 195 -20.20 5.19 -14.65
C LEU A 195 -21.69 4.97 -15.00
N ASN A 196 -22.19 5.78 -15.93
CA ASN A 196 -23.53 5.62 -16.45
C ASN A 196 -23.66 4.23 -17.14
N PRO A 197 -24.56 3.36 -16.69
CA PRO A 197 -24.68 2.00 -17.19
C PRO A 197 -25.17 1.93 -18.65
N SER A 198 -25.59 3.04 -19.24
CA SER A 198 -25.93 3.15 -20.67
C SER A 198 -24.71 3.16 -21.59
N TYR A 199 -23.52 3.42 -21.02
CA TYR A 199 -22.25 3.43 -21.75
C TYR A 199 -21.58 2.06 -21.62
N ASP A 200 -21.47 1.30 -22.70
CA ASP A 200 -20.62 0.12 -22.72
C ASP A 200 -19.13 0.49 -22.77
N PHE A 201 -18.27 -0.48 -22.54
CA PHE A 201 -16.82 -0.25 -22.46
C PHE A 201 -16.26 0.41 -23.72
N SER A 202 -16.74 0.03 -24.92
CA SER A 202 -16.23 0.60 -26.17
C SER A 202 -16.60 2.07 -26.31
N THR A 203 -17.81 2.45 -25.94
CA THR A 203 -18.29 3.85 -25.90
C THR A 203 -17.51 4.67 -24.86
N GLN A 204 -17.24 4.10 -23.67
CA GLN A 204 -16.45 4.75 -22.64
C GLN A 204 -15.05 5.09 -23.16
N VAL A 205 -14.36 4.13 -23.77
CA VAL A 205 -13.02 4.32 -24.35
C VAL A 205 -13.05 5.34 -25.50
N GLU A 206 -14.04 5.31 -26.36
CA GLU A 206 -14.18 6.24 -27.49
C GLU A 206 -14.31 7.69 -26.99
N VAL A 207 -15.25 7.95 -26.08
CA VAL A 207 -15.50 9.29 -25.51
C VAL A 207 -14.24 9.83 -24.83
N LEU A 208 -13.64 9.06 -23.93
CA LEU A 208 -12.45 9.51 -23.18
C LEU A 208 -11.23 9.70 -24.07
N SER A 209 -11.05 8.83 -25.08
CA SER A 209 -9.94 8.95 -26.05
C SER A 209 -10.08 10.17 -26.94
N GLN A 210 -11.31 10.52 -27.35
CA GLN A 210 -11.59 11.74 -28.09
C GLN A 210 -11.25 12.97 -27.24
N VAL A 211 -11.80 13.07 -26.03
CA VAL A 211 -11.53 14.19 -25.12
C VAL A 211 -10.04 14.34 -24.82
N LYS A 212 -9.35 13.25 -24.53
CA LYS A 212 -7.89 13.23 -24.34
C LYS A 212 -7.13 13.79 -25.55
N SER A 213 -7.55 13.42 -26.77
CA SER A 213 -6.95 13.91 -28.00
C SER A 213 -7.20 15.41 -28.18
N GLU A 214 -8.42 15.89 -27.91
CA GLU A 214 -8.77 17.30 -28.00
C GLU A 214 -7.99 18.16 -26.99
N LEU A 215 -7.87 17.71 -25.73
CA LEU A 215 -7.03 18.37 -24.70
C LEU A 215 -5.57 18.46 -25.15
N ARG A 216 -5.00 17.37 -25.68
CA ARG A 216 -3.62 17.36 -26.19
C ARG A 216 -3.44 18.35 -27.34
N ASN A 217 -4.37 18.36 -28.30
CA ASN A 217 -4.33 19.27 -29.45
C ASN A 217 -4.50 20.74 -29.04
N SER A 218 -5.19 21.02 -27.93
CA SER A 218 -5.41 22.35 -27.38
C SER A 218 -4.26 22.85 -26.52
N GLY A 219 -3.23 22.01 -26.27
CA GLY A 219 -2.06 22.37 -25.47
C GLY A 219 -2.30 22.29 -23.95
N ALA A 220 -3.25 21.47 -23.52
CA ALA A 220 -3.47 21.21 -22.11
C ALA A 220 -2.24 20.56 -21.46
N SER A 221 -2.06 20.78 -20.16
CA SER A 221 -0.95 20.21 -19.39
C SER A 221 -1.02 18.68 -19.36
N ASP A 222 0.14 18.01 -19.21
CA ASP A 222 0.20 16.56 -19.03
C ASP A 222 -0.64 16.11 -17.83
N LYS A 223 -0.70 16.89 -16.76
CA LYS A 223 -1.53 16.66 -15.59
C LYS A 223 -3.03 16.64 -15.94
N THR A 224 -3.50 17.62 -16.73
CA THR A 224 -4.90 17.69 -17.18
C THR A 224 -5.25 16.50 -18.06
N ILE A 225 -4.35 16.10 -18.95
CA ILE A 225 -4.51 14.94 -19.83
C ILE A 225 -4.54 13.63 -19.02
N HIS A 226 -3.76 13.56 -17.94
CA HIS A 226 -3.64 12.37 -17.11
C HIS A 226 -4.94 12.01 -16.37
N TYR A 227 -5.83 12.97 -16.09
CA TYR A 227 -7.17 12.63 -15.57
C TYR A 227 -7.99 11.78 -16.54
N ALA A 228 -7.85 12.01 -17.85
CA ALA A 228 -8.46 11.14 -18.84
C ALA A 228 -7.82 9.73 -18.84
N ASP A 229 -6.51 9.63 -18.62
CA ASP A 229 -5.83 8.35 -18.47
C ASP A 229 -6.32 7.57 -17.24
N MET A 230 -6.50 8.24 -16.10
CA MET A 230 -7.07 7.63 -14.90
C MET A 230 -8.46 7.05 -15.15
N LEU A 231 -9.32 7.78 -15.85
CA LEU A 231 -10.66 7.30 -16.19
C LEU A 231 -10.63 6.15 -17.21
N LEU A 232 -9.72 6.18 -18.18
CA LEU A 232 -9.52 5.04 -19.11
C LEU A 232 -9.06 3.79 -18.36
N GLN A 233 -8.09 3.90 -17.45
CA GLN A 233 -7.64 2.81 -16.58
C GLN A 233 -8.78 2.29 -15.69
N TYR A 234 -9.62 3.18 -15.14
CA TYR A 234 -10.80 2.80 -14.37
C TYR A 234 -11.77 1.96 -15.22
N CYS A 235 -12.08 2.42 -16.43
CA CYS A 235 -12.99 1.71 -17.34
C CYS A 235 -12.44 0.32 -17.70
N GLU A 236 -11.15 0.22 -18.03
CA GLU A 236 -10.52 -1.04 -18.37
C GLU A 236 -10.53 -2.01 -17.20
N LEU A 237 -10.17 -1.53 -15.98
CA LEU A 237 -10.19 -2.33 -14.76
C LEU A 237 -11.60 -2.93 -14.47
N HIS A 238 -12.67 -2.17 -14.76
CA HIS A 238 -14.05 -2.62 -14.52
C HIS A 238 -14.61 -3.47 -15.68
N SER A 239 -13.93 -3.53 -16.83
CA SER A 239 -14.34 -4.36 -17.98
C SER A 239 -13.88 -5.81 -17.88
N ILE A 240 -12.92 -6.11 -17.01
CA ILE A 240 -12.30 -7.44 -16.91
C ILE A 240 -12.74 -8.21 -15.67
N SER A 241 -12.40 -9.51 -15.64
CA SER A 241 -12.72 -10.39 -14.51
C SER A 241 -11.89 -10.00 -13.26
N THR A 242 -12.43 -10.26 -12.07
CA THR A 242 -11.77 -9.94 -10.78
C THR A 242 -10.42 -10.65 -10.58
N SER A 243 -10.16 -11.80 -11.23
CA SER A 243 -8.86 -12.50 -11.12
C SER A 243 -7.75 -11.79 -11.86
N ASP A 244 -8.06 -11.20 -13.02
CA ASP A 244 -7.10 -10.48 -13.84
C ASP A 244 -6.99 -9.00 -13.42
N GLY A 245 -8.02 -8.50 -12.72
CA GLY A 245 -8.11 -7.13 -12.25
C GLY A 245 -7.00 -6.72 -11.27
N SER A 246 -6.54 -7.63 -10.40
CA SER A 246 -5.45 -7.33 -9.48
C SER A 246 -4.12 -7.10 -10.22
N VAL A 247 -3.82 -7.93 -11.22
CA VAL A 247 -2.61 -7.79 -12.04
C VAL A 247 -2.66 -6.50 -12.85
N LEU A 248 -3.79 -6.22 -13.49
CA LEU A 248 -3.97 -5.01 -14.28
C LEU A 248 -3.88 -3.76 -13.42
N ARG A 249 -4.50 -3.75 -12.22
CA ARG A 249 -4.39 -2.63 -11.28
C ARG A 249 -2.94 -2.35 -10.89
N ASP A 250 -2.18 -3.39 -10.53
CA ASP A 250 -0.77 -3.24 -10.18
C ASP A 250 0.07 -2.72 -11.38
N THR A 251 -0.25 -3.15 -12.60
CA THR A 251 0.38 -2.64 -13.83
C THR A 251 0.12 -1.13 -13.98
N PHE A 252 -1.12 -0.71 -13.88
CA PHE A 252 -1.47 0.71 -13.95
C PHE A 252 -0.86 1.53 -12.83
N MET A 253 -0.85 1.01 -11.59
CA MET A 253 -0.18 1.68 -10.48
C MET A 253 1.32 1.89 -10.77
N ALA A 254 2.00 0.90 -11.36
CA ALA A 254 3.41 1.04 -11.75
C ALA A 254 3.60 2.10 -12.85
N GLU A 255 2.71 2.16 -13.84
CA GLU A 255 2.72 3.17 -14.90
C GLU A 255 2.52 4.57 -14.32
N ASN A 256 1.57 4.72 -13.39
CA ASN A 256 1.28 5.99 -12.73
C ASN A 256 2.46 6.46 -11.85
N VAL A 257 3.11 5.57 -11.10
CA VAL A 257 4.32 5.90 -10.33
C VAL A 257 5.46 6.37 -11.25
N LYS A 258 5.67 5.70 -12.39
CA LYS A 258 6.67 6.13 -13.38
C LYS A 258 6.33 7.49 -13.99
N TRP A 259 5.06 7.72 -14.31
CA TRP A 259 4.60 9.02 -14.80
C TRP A 259 4.84 10.13 -13.77
N ILE A 260 4.52 9.88 -12.49
CA ILE A 260 4.78 10.84 -11.39
C ILE A 260 6.28 11.15 -11.29
N LEU A 261 7.16 10.13 -11.34
CA LEU A 261 8.61 10.35 -11.31
C LEU A 261 9.04 11.23 -12.49
N GLN A 262 8.52 11.01 -13.69
CA GLN A 262 8.83 11.86 -14.86
C GLN A 262 8.37 13.31 -14.65
N GLN A 263 7.21 13.55 -14.03
CA GLN A 263 6.77 14.91 -13.70
C GLN A 263 7.69 15.57 -12.68
N GLU A 264 8.15 14.83 -11.68
CA GLU A 264 9.09 15.34 -10.69
C GLU A 264 10.47 15.65 -11.30
N GLU A 265 10.96 14.80 -12.20
CA GLU A 265 12.21 15.05 -12.95
C GLU A 265 12.10 16.34 -13.81
N LEU A 266 10.94 16.62 -14.42
CA LEU A 266 10.68 17.86 -15.14
C LEU A 266 10.65 19.09 -14.21
N ASN A 267 10.26 18.90 -12.94
CA ASN A 267 10.29 19.93 -11.89
C ASN A 267 11.69 20.08 -11.25
N GLY A 268 12.68 19.28 -11.64
CA GLY A 268 14.05 19.33 -11.14
C GLY A 268 14.32 18.39 -9.95
N HIS A 269 13.38 17.51 -9.58
CA HIS A 269 13.52 16.56 -8.49
C HIS A 269 13.67 15.13 -9.01
N GLU A 270 14.78 14.49 -8.67
CA GLU A 270 15.14 13.16 -9.20
C GLU A 270 14.55 11.99 -8.38
N ARG A 271 13.85 12.28 -7.27
CA ARG A 271 13.41 11.27 -6.32
C ARG A 271 11.97 11.47 -5.89
N ILE A 272 11.28 10.33 -5.70
CA ILE A 272 9.93 10.28 -5.12
C ILE A 272 9.88 9.30 -3.95
N PHE A 273 9.02 9.58 -2.97
CA PHE A 273 8.71 8.66 -1.88
C PHE A 273 7.34 8.04 -2.08
N VAL A 274 7.31 6.72 -2.24
CA VAL A 274 6.10 5.93 -2.54
C VAL A 274 5.67 5.16 -1.31
N THR A 275 4.37 5.15 -0.97
CA THR A 275 3.84 4.35 0.13
C THR A 275 2.58 3.60 -0.27
N GLY A 276 2.51 2.33 0.12
CA GLY A 276 1.39 1.45 -0.13
C GLY A 276 1.53 0.14 0.65
N HIS A 277 0.60 -0.77 0.47
CA HIS A 277 0.67 -2.07 1.13
C HIS A 277 1.94 -2.84 0.73
N ASN A 278 2.53 -3.58 1.66
CA ASN A 278 3.73 -4.40 1.43
C ASN A 278 3.67 -5.24 0.15
N SER A 279 2.50 -5.83 -0.17
CA SER A 279 2.34 -6.67 -1.36
C SER A 279 2.44 -5.90 -2.67
N HIS A 280 2.11 -4.61 -2.68
CA HIS A 280 2.21 -3.76 -3.88
C HIS A 280 3.63 -3.23 -4.10
N VAL A 281 4.37 -2.93 -3.01
CA VAL A 281 5.71 -2.35 -3.12
C VAL A 281 6.84 -3.38 -3.14
N ALA A 282 6.60 -4.64 -2.75
CA ALA A 282 7.63 -5.68 -2.71
C ALA A 282 8.22 -5.96 -4.10
N LYS A 283 9.53 -6.21 -4.17
CA LYS A 283 10.28 -6.51 -5.41
C LYS A 283 9.92 -7.84 -6.05
N TRP A 284 9.25 -8.70 -5.33
CA TRP A 284 8.82 -10.02 -5.80
C TRP A 284 7.38 -10.31 -5.38
N GLY A 285 6.66 -10.99 -6.26
CA GLY A 285 5.29 -11.45 -6.02
C GLY A 285 4.97 -12.69 -6.87
N SER A 286 3.88 -13.38 -6.53
CA SER A 286 3.38 -14.51 -7.32
C SER A 286 2.80 -14.08 -8.70
N TYR A 287 2.58 -12.80 -8.88
CA TYR A 287 2.18 -12.14 -10.11
C TYR A 287 3.01 -10.86 -10.30
N ASP A 288 2.82 -10.15 -11.39
CA ASP A 288 3.52 -8.89 -11.67
C ASP A 288 2.88 -7.75 -10.87
N SER A 289 3.29 -7.64 -9.59
CA SER A 289 2.90 -6.54 -8.70
C SER A 289 3.62 -5.24 -9.07
N MET A 290 3.08 -4.09 -8.64
CA MET A 290 3.66 -2.77 -8.90
C MET A 290 5.16 -2.73 -8.57
N GLY A 291 5.56 -3.15 -7.38
CA GLY A 291 6.96 -3.13 -6.94
C GLY A 291 7.86 -4.07 -7.74
N LYS A 292 7.34 -5.23 -8.17
CA LYS A 292 8.08 -6.13 -9.06
C LYS A 292 8.31 -5.50 -10.44
N ILE A 293 7.31 -4.84 -11.01
CA ILE A 293 7.45 -4.12 -12.28
C ILE A 293 8.47 -2.99 -12.14
N LEU A 294 8.32 -2.14 -11.12
CA LEU A 294 9.23 -1.03 -10.85
C LEU A 294 10.67 -1.51 -10.60
N SER A 295 10.84 -2.60 -9.85
CA SER A 295 12.18 -3.17 -9.59
C SER A 295 12.86 -3.69 -10.85
N ASN A 296 12.10 -4.26 -11.79
CA ASN A 296 12.64 -4.78 -13.04
C ASN A 296 13.01 -3.66 -14.04
N GLU A 297 12.28 -2.54 -14.03
CA GLU A 297 12.41 -1.47 -15.03
C GLU A 297 13.30 -0.31 -14.57
N ALA A 298 13.49 -0.12 -13.26
CA ALA A 298 14.19 1.05 -12.72
C ALA A 298 15.73 0.93 -12.68
N GLU A 299 16.33 -0.04 -13.34
CA GLU A 299 17.81 -0.18 -13.46
C GLU A 299 18.56 0.05 -12.12
N ASN A 300 18.14 -0.59 -11.02
CA ASN A 300 18.58 -0.37 -9.63
C ASN A 300 18.09 0.93 -8.96
N GLY A 301 17.33 1.76 -9.62
CA GLY A 301 16.77 3.00 -9.03
C GLY A 301 15.66 2.80 -8.00
N TYR A 302 15.17 1.57 -7.77
CA TYR A 302 14.11 1.23 -6.81
C TYR A 302 14.68 0.71 -5.50
N TYR A 303 14.21 1.26 -4.37
CA TYR A 303 14.57 0.83 -3.02
C TYR A 303 13.33 0.60 -2.18
N VAL A 304 13.24 -0.52 -1.48
CA VAL A 304 12.04 -0.91 -0.73
C VAL A 304 12.36 -1.12 0.75
N ILE A 305 11.62 -0.38 1.58
CA ILE A 305 11.56 -0.57 3.03
C ILE A 305 10.28 -1.34 3.33
N GLY A 306 10.36 -2.62 3.64
CA GLY A 306 9.23 -3.40 4.13
C GLY A 306 8.92 -3.06 5.59
N THR A 307 7.69 -3.34 6.04
CA THR A 307 7.37 -3.27 7.47
C THR A 307 6.81 -4.58 7.96
N ASP A 308 6.98 -4.88 9.26
CA ASP A 308 6.32 -6.00 9.91
C ASP A 308 6.15 -5.72 11.41
N PHE A 309 5.40 -6.57 12.09
CA PHE A 309 5.10 -6.46 13.51
C PHE A 309 5.37 -7.78 14.24
N TYR A 310 5.69 -7.71 15.51
CA TYR A 310 5.65 -8.92 16.34
C TYR A 310 4.20 -9.27 16.68
N ARG A 311 3.45 -8.29 17.23
CA ARG A 311 2.03 -8.42 17.54
C ARG A 311 1.30 -7.14 17.11
N THR A 312 0.11 -7.30 16.53
CA THR A 312 -0.75 -6.17 16.21
C THR A 312 -2.15 -6.36 16.78
N ARG A 313 -2.77 -5.26 17.21
CA ARG A 313 -4.22 -5.12 17.31
C ARG A 313 -4.66 -4.17 16.22
N CYS A 314 -5.33 -4.69 15.20
CA CYS A 314 -5.62 -3.98 13.95
C CYS A 314 -7.10 -3.61 13.86
N ASN A 315 -7.41 -2.39 13.39
CA ASN A 315 -8.77 -1.94 13.04
C ASN A 315 -9.03 -2.33 11.58
N MET A 316 -9.95 -3.26 11.33
CA MET A 316 -10.22 -3.80 10.00
C MET A 316 -11.72 -3.83 9.70
N PRO A 317 -12.16 -3.55 8.46
CA PRO A 317 -13.53 -3.83 8.05
C PRO A 317 -13.78 -5.34 8.05
N VAL A 318 -14.96 -5.75 8.43
CA VAL A 318 -15.42 -7.13 8.23
C VAL A 318 -15.69 -7.33 6.75
N ARG A 319 -15.11 -8.38 6.15
CA ARG A 319 -15.21 -8.65 4.71
C ARG A 319 -16.67 -8.58 4.24
N SER A 320 -16.91 -7.87 3.17
CA SER A 320 -18.24 -7.61 2.58
C SER A 320 -19.18 -6.78 3.49
N SER A 321 -18.64 -5.97 4.40
CA SER A 321 -19.39 -5.09 5.30
C SER A 321 -18.63 -3.79 5.55
N VAL A 322 -19.35 -2.71 5.77
CA VAL A 322 -18.77 -1.44 6.25
C VAL A 322 -18.42 -1.49 7.75
N LYS A 323 -18.90 -2.49 8.48
CA LYS A 323 -18.64 -2.64 9.91
C LYS A 323 -17.18 -3.00 10.16
N ARG A 324 -16.52 -2.26 11.03
CA ARG A 324 -15.13 -2.51 11.44
C ARG A 324 -15.05 -3.33 12.73
N THR A 325 -13.92 -3.98 12.93
CA THR A 325 -13.62 -4.82 14.09
C THR A 325 -12.16 -4.70 14.48
N TYR A 326 -11.88 -4.92 15.76
CA TYR A 326 -10.52 -4.92 16.30
C TYR A 326 -10.06 -6.38 16.50
N GLN A 327 -9.04 -6.77 15.77
CA GLN A 327 -8.53 -8.14 15.81
C GLN A 327 -7.05 -8.16 16.17
N VAL A 328 -6.61 -9.22 16.85
CA VAL A 328 -5.20 -9.42 17.24
C VAL A 328 -4.57 -10.47 16.35
N PHE A 329 -3.39 -10.14 15.82
CA PHE A 329 -2.59 -11.03 14.98
C PHE A 329 -1.14 -11.05 15.45
N TYR A 330 -0.44 -12.14 15.09
CA TYR A 330 0.99 -12.32 15.26
C TYR A 330 1.61 -12.60 13.89
N SER A 331 2.66 -11.88 13.53
CA SER A 331 3.35 -12.05 12.25
C SER A 331 4.03 -13.42 12.15
N HIS A 332 4.63 -13.90 13.26
CA HIS A 332 5.52 -15.06 13.32
C HIS A 332 6.82 -14.90 12.51
N ASN A 333 7.18 -13.67 12.18
CA ASN A 333 8.48 -13.34 11.63
C ASN A 333 9.56 -13.48 12.70
N PRO A 334 10.61 -14.32 12.51
CA PRO A 334 11.71 -14.46 13.46
C PRO A 334 12.44 -13.14 13.73
N LEU A 335 12.55 -12.25 12.72
CA LEU A 335 13.17 -10.94 12.85
C LEU A 335 12.34 -9.99 13.73
N ALA A 336 11.01 -9.95 13.52
CA ALA A 336 10.11 -9.14 14.35
C ALA A 336 10.11 -9.63 15.82
N LYS A 337 10.24 -10.94 16.03
CA LYS A 337 10.39 -11.53 17.36
C LYS A 337 11.75 -11.17 17.98
N ALA A 338 12.83 -11.15 17.21
CA ALA A 338 14.15 -10.71 17.67
C ALA A 338 14.12 -9.23 18.06
N ALA A 339 13.50 -8.35 17.26
CA ALA A 339 13.30 -6.94 17.59
C ALA A 339 12.61 -6.76 18.94
N LYS A 340 11.51 -7.48 19.17
CA LYS A 340 10.78 -7.48 20.47
C LYS A 340 11.65 -7.93 21.64
N LEU A 341 12.38 -9.04 21.47
CA LEU A 341 13.23 -9.62 22.53
C LEU A 341 14.51 -8.79 22.76
N ALA A 342 14.98 -8.07 21.74
CA ALA A 342 16.07 -7.13 21.83
C ALA A 342 15.69 -5.83 22.58
N GLY A 343 14.38 -5.61 22.82
CA GLY A 343 13.85 -4.47 23.58
C GLY A 343 13.53 -3.24 22.72
N TYR A 344 13.43 -3.37 21.40
CA TYR A 344 13.00 -2.29 20.53
C TYR A 344 11.47 -2.19 20.50
N ASP A 345 10.93 -0.99 20.62
CA ASP A 345 9.53 -0.72 20.28
C ASP A 345 9.37 -0.62 18.76
N ILE A 346 10.23 0.18 18.11
CA ILE A 346 10.34 0.29 16.65
C ILE A 346 11.84 0.32 16.30
N CYS A 347 12.26 -0.42 15.27
CA CYS A 347 13.63 -0.39 14.77
C CYS A 347 13.69 -0.68 13.27
N TRP A 348 14.78 -0.27 12.66
CA TRP A 348 15.10 -0.49 11.24
C TRP A 348 16.30 -1.42 11.10
N LEU A 349 16.24 -2.35 10.13
CA LEU A 349 17.30 -3.27 9.77
C LEU A 349 17.61 -3.13 8.28
N ASP A 350 18.82 -2.65 7.96
CA ASP A 350 19.35 -2.59 6.60
C ASP A 350 19.98 -3.93 6.25
N PHE A 351 19.42 -4.62 5.28
CA PHE A 351 19.90 -5.95 4.88
C PHE A 351 21.29 -5.91 4.27
N ALA A 352 21.67 -4.79 3.63
CA ALA A 352 23.01 -4.62 3.07
C ALA A 352 24.10 -4.49 4.16
N LYS A 353 23.72 -4.16 5.41
CA LYS A 353 24.65 -4.07 6.55
C LYS A 353 24.76 -5.36 7.35
N VAL A 354 23.91 -6.34 7.07
CA VAL A 354 23.98 -7.65 7.72
C VAL A 354 25.06 -8.49 7.05
N PRO A 355 26.04 -9.03 7.80
CA PRO A 355 27.11 -9.85 7.21
C PRO A 355 26.50 -11.13 6.59
N GLU A 356 26.81 -11.39 5.31
CA GLU A 356 26.24 -12.53 4.57
C GLU A 356 26.50 -13.89 5.23
N ASN A 357 27.67 -14.06 5.85
CA ASN A 357 28.09 -15.32 6.49
C ASN A 357 27.63 -15.43 7.95
N SER A 358 26.86 -14.46 8.47
CA SER A 358 26.28 -14.51 9.82
C SER A 358 25.03 -15.38 9.86
N GLU A 359 24.58 -15.74 11.07
CA GLU A 359 23.31 -16.45 11.25
C GLU A 359 22.14 -15.57 10.83
N LEU A 360 22.18 -14.27 11.17
CA LEU A 360 21.19 -13.29 10.75
C LEU A 360 21.16 -13.13 9.22
N GLY A 361 22.34 -13.10 8.53
CA GLY A 361 22.44 -13.07 7.09
C GLY A 361 21.77 -14.27 6.40
N ARG A 362 21.93 -15.44 6.98
CA ARG A 362 21.21 -16.64 6.54
C ARG A 362 19.69 -16.47 6.75
N GLN A 363 19.26 -15.99 7.92
CA GLN A 363 17.84 -15.86 8.28
C GLN A 363 17.08 -14.83 7.43
N ILE A 364 17.69 -13.74 6.99
CA ILE A 364 17.06 -12.80 6.06
C ILE A 364 16.92 -13.36 4.64
N SER A 365 17.72 -14.37 4.30
CA SER A 365 17.77 -15.03 2.98
C SER A 365 16.96 -16.33 2.91
N GLU A 366 16.44 -16.84 4.02
CA GLU A 366 15.63 -18.05 4.09
C GLU A 366 14.13 -17.74 4.09
N TYR A 367 13.34 -18.71 3.61
CA TYR A 367 11.88 -18.63 3.65
C TYR A 367 11.36 -18.51 5.07
N THR A 368 10.61 -17.48 5.34
CA THR A 368 9.96 -17.23 6.62
C THR A 368 8.58 -16.62 6.48
N TYR A 369 7.77 -16.74 7.52
CA TYR A 369 6.49 -16.05 7.57
C TYR A 369 6.69 -14.58 7.95
N MET A 370 5.97 -13.69 7.26
CA MET A 370 5.85 -12.27 7.56
C MET A 370 4.39 -11.86 7.55
N GLY A 371 4.03 -10.85 8.32
CA GLY A 371 2.68 -10.29 8.34
C GLY A 371 2.32 -9.65 7.00
N ASN A 372 1.11 -9.91 6.52
CA ASN A 372 0.59 -9.37 5.27
C ASN A 372 -0.94 -9.22 5.39
N LEU A 373 -1.36 -8.28 6.26
CA LEU A 373 -2.76 -8.01 6.54
C LEU A 373 -3.27 -6.94 5.58
N GLY A 374 -3.96 -7.36 4.53
CA GLY A 374 -4.71 -6.46 3.66
C GLY A 374 -5.96 -5.89 4.34
N GLU A 375 -6.77 -5.15 3.60
CA GLU A 375 -8.04 -4.64 4.06
C GLU A 375 -9.12 -5.74 4.03
N GLY A 376 -9.69 -6.04 5.17
CA GLY A 376 -10.80 -6.99 5.31
C GLY A 376 -10.53 -8.18 6.23
N TYR A 377 -11.23 -8.17 7.38
CA TYR A 377 -11.22 -9.28 8.31
C TYR A 377 -12.16 -10.41 7.85
N SER A 378 -11.65 -11.64 7.89
CA SER A 378 -12.43 -12.88 7.75
C SER A 378 -12.14 -13.79 8.93
N ILE A 379 -13.17 -14.53 9.39
CA ILE A 379 -13.02 -15.54 10.47
C ILE A 379 -11.98 -16.62 10.11
N ILE A 380 -11.74 -16.85 8.81
CA ILE A 380 -10.74 -17.80 8.34
C ILE A 380 -9.32 -17.42 8.79
N MET A 381 -9.04 -16.12 8.99
CA MET A 381 -7.74 -15.65 9.48
C MET A 381 -7.43 -16.16 10.90
N ARG A 382 -8.46 -16.41 11.73
CA ARG A 382 -8.30 -17.03 13.04
C ARG A 382 -8.05 -18.54 12.98
N ILE A 383 -8.63 -19.20 11.97
CA ILE A 383 -8.58 -20.64 11.82
C ILE A 383 -7.35 -21.07 11.02
N LEU A 384 -6.97 -20.24 10.03
CA LEU A 384 -5.88 -20.52 9.09
C LEU A 384 -4.91 -19.32 9.03
N PRO A 385 -3.99 -19.18 10.01
CA PRO A 385 -3.03 -18.06 10.07
C PRO A 385 -2.22 -17.78 8.79
N PRO A 386 -1.84 -18.78 7.96
CA PRO A 386 -1.21 -18.52 6.67
C PRO A 386 -2.03 -17.63 5.71
N SER A 387 -3.35 -17.49 5.93
CA SER A 387 -4.21 -16.64 5.10
C SER A 387 -3.95 -15.12 5.21
N TYR A 388 -3.16 -14.70 6.22
CA TYR A 388 -2.76 -13.31 6.42
C TYR A 388 -1.23 -13.14 6.53
N ARG A 389 -0.47 -14.11 6.03
CA ARG A 389 0.99 -14.11 6.04
C ARG A 389 1.52 -14.39 4.64
N ILE A 390 2.66 -13.81 4.33
CA ILE A 390 3.46 -14.20 3.18
C ILE A 390 4.58 -15.13 3.64
N PHE A 391 4.96 -16.12 2.82
CA PHE A 391 6.05 -17.05 3.11
C PHE A 391 7.12 -16.91 2.03
N GLN A 392 8.12 -16.05 2.29
CA GLN A 392 9.20 -15.70 1.37
C GLN A 392 10.45 -15.29 2.15
N PRO A 393 11.64 -15.30 1.52
CA PRO A 393 12.82 -14.68 2.10
C PRO A 393 12.66 -13.15 2.17
N PRO A 394 12.88 -12.51 3.34
CA PRO A 394 12.79 -11.06 3.47
C PRO A 394 13.66 -10.29 2.46
N ALA A 395 14.91 -10.73 2.23
CA ALA A 395 15.85 -10.07 1.32
C ALA A 395 15.46 -10.18 -0.17
N VAL A 396 14.54 -11.06 -0.54
CA VAL A 396 13.97 -11.13 -1.90
C VAL A 396 12.91 -10.07 -2.11
N LEU A 397 12.19 -9.70 -1.05
CA LEU A 397 11.09 -8.76 -1.10
C LEU A 397 11.54 -7.31 -0.90
N TYR A 398 12.51 -7.08 0.00
CA TYR A 398 12.87 -5.76 0.51
C TYR A 398 14.37 -5.56 0.56
N ASP A 399 14.83 -4.30 0.53
CA ASP A 399 16.23 -3.92 0.80
C ASP A 399 16.48 -3.76 2.29
N SER A 400 15.45 -3.35 3.03
CA SER A 400 15.48 -3.17 4.47
C SER A 400 14.08 -3.36 5.06
N MET A 401 13.99 -3.51 6.38
CA MET A 401 12.70 -3.61 7.05
C MET A 401 12.64 -2.76 8.32
N ILE A 402 11.45 -2.22 8.61
CA ILE A 402 11.11 -1.63 9.91
C ILE A 402 10.21 -2.61 10.66
N PHE A 403 10.57 -2.88 11.91
CA PHE A 403 9.82 -3.77 12.81
C PHE A 403 9.15 -2.97 13.92
N VAL A 404 7.84 -3.20 14.08
CA VAL A 404 7.02 -2.66 15.18
C VAL A 404 6.72 -3.79 16.16
N SER A 405 7.16 -3.67 17.40
CA SER A 405 6.95 -4.73 18.39
C SER A 405 5.49 -4.94 18.75
N GLU A 406 4.78 -3.87 19.07
CA GLU A 406 3.35 -3.90 19.43
C GLU A 406 2.63 -2.80 18.66
N ALA A 407 1.84 -3.16 17.66
CA ALA A 407 1.09 -2.19 16.89
C ALA A 407 -0.33 -2.02 17.43
N VAL A 408 -0.77 -0.76 17.61
CA VAL A 408 -2.10 -0.40 18.10
C VAL A 408 -3.02 0.03 16.96
N PRO A 409 -4.35 -0.15 17.11
CA PRO A 409 -5.28 0.19 16.04
C PRO A 409 -5.38 1.71 15.84
N THR A 410 -5.33 2.14 14.58
CA THR A 410 -5.69 3.51 14.21
C THR A 410 -7.19 3.76 14.41
N LYS A 411 -7.58 5.02 14.58
CA LYS A 411 -8.97 5.46 14.70
C LYS A 411 -9.41 6.14 13.41
N ILE A 412 -10.51 5.65 12.86
CA ILE A 412 -11.14 6.29 11.72
C ILE A 412 -11.96 7.48 12.21
N VAL A 413 -11.67 8.69 11.72
CA VAL A 413 -12.30 9.94 12.17
C VAL A 413 -13.78 10.00 11.79
N SER A 414 -14.19 9.40 10.68
CA SER A 414 -15.57 9.33 10.21
C SER A 414 -16.50 8.43 11.05
N GLU A 415 -15.98 7.69 12.02
CA GLU A 415 -16.75 6.84 12.93
C GLU A 415 -17.20 7.57 14.21
N LYS A 416 -17.03 8.91 14.28
CA LYS A 416 -17.48 9.73 15.43
C LYS A 416 -18.92 10.20 15.28
#